data_3638e16cea6a9cace375179e66d2a68d
#
_entry.id   3638e16cea6a9cace375179e66d2a68d
#
_cell.length_a   1.000
_cell.length_b   1.000
_cell.length_c   1.000
_cell.angle_alpha   90.00
_cell.angle_beta   90.00
_cell.angle_gamma   90.00
#
_symmetry.space_group_name_H-M   'P 1'
#
loop_
_entity.id
_entity.type
_entity.pdbx_description
1 polymer ?
#
loop_
_entity_poly.entity_id
_entity_poly.type
_entity_poly.pdbx_seq_one_letter_code
_entity_poly.pdbx_strand_id
1 'polypeptide(L)'
;PKRPDKPIDLKKEFNIQSNMQVKGFTSKTKWVPEIDHAYVFDKATTLSILAGFQYNRRVIIQGYHGTGKSTHIEQVAARLNWPCVRINLDSHISRLDLLGKDAIVLEDEKQVTKFVEGILPWSIQNPVALVFDEYDAGRPDVMFVIQRILEVEGKLTLLDQNTCLLYTSPSPRDQVV
;
A
#
# COMPACT_ATOMS: atom_id res chain seq x y z
N PRO A 1 14.90 0.48 5.35
CA PRO A 1 14.00 0.75 4.23
C PRO A 1 14.38 2.06 3.56
N LYS A 2 14.37 2.10 2.24
CA LYS A 2 14.63 3.33 1.48
C LYS A 2 13.55 4.36 1.81
N ARG A 3 13.95 5.60 2.06
CA ARG A 3 13.03 6.71 2.27
C ARG A 3 12.84 7.48 0.95
N PRO A 4 11.70 8.16 0.75
CA PRO A 4 11.53 9.05 -0.39
C PRO A 4 12.62 10.13 -0.40
N ASP A 5 13.30 10.27 -1.53
CA ASP A 5 14.51 11.08 -1.67
C ASP A 5 14.40 12.18 -2.72
N LYS A 6 13.37 12.12 -3.59
CA LYS A 6 13.18 13.06 -4.70
C LYS A 6 12.05 14.06 -4.42
N PRO A 7 12.33 15.37 -4.31
CA PRO A 7 11.27 16.38 -4.29
C PRO A 7 10.44 16.34 -5.57
N ILE A 8 9.12 16.49 -5.44
CA ILE A 8 8.17 16.47 -6.54
C ILE A 8 7.55 17.85 -6.73
N ASP A 9 7.56 18.34 -7.97
CA ASP A 9 6.87 19.55 -8.36
C ASP A 9 5.41 19.22 -8.67
N LEU A 10 4.49 19.64 -7.79
CA LEU A 10 3.06 19.36 -7.93
C LEU A 10 2.44 20.01 -9.16
N LYS A 11 2.92 21.18 -9.56
CA LYS A 11 2.41 21.85 -10.76
C LYS A 11 2.79 21.10 -12.02
N LYS A 12 4.03 20.62 -12.09
CA LYS A 12 4.54 19.87 -13.24
C LYS A 12 3.90 18.49 -13.35
N GLU A 13 3.86 17.75 -12.24
CA GLU A 13 3.45 16.34 -12.26
C GLU A 13 1.93 16.14 -12.21
N PHE A 14 1.20 17.04 -11.53
CA PHE A 14 -0.24 16.90 -11.29
C PHE A 14 -1.08 18.09 -11.80
N ASN A 15 -0.44 19.12 -12.32
CA ASN A 15 -1.09 20.40 -12.64
C ASN A 15 -1.84 21.03 -11.45
N ILE A 16 -1.31 20.87 -10.25
CA ILE A 16 -1.90 21.36 -9.00
C ILE A 16 -0.99 22.40 -8.37
N GLN A 17 -1.57 23.57 -7.99
CA GLN A 17 -0.89 24.54 -7.15
C GLN A 17 -1.20 24.26 -5.68
N SER A 18 -0.14 23.99 -4.90
CA SER A 18 -0.21 23.77 -3.47
C SER A 18 1.14 24.02 -2.82
N ASN A 19 1.14 24.43 -1.56
CA ASN A 19 2.35 24.59 -0.75
C ASN A 19 2.80 23.26 -0.09
N MET A 20 2.09 22.17 -0.33
CA MET A 20 2.44 20.85 0.20
C MET A 20 3.80 20.41 -0.33
N GLN A 21 4.70 20.05 0.58
CA GLN A 21 5.99 19.46 0.22
C GLN A 21 5.81 17.96 0.02
N VAL A 22 6.09 17.50 -1.20
CA VAL A 22 5.90 16.09 -1.59
C VAL A 22 7.23 15.51 -2.05
N LYS A 23 7.52 14.32 -1.58
CA LYS A 23 8.69 13.53 -2.02
C LYS A 23 8.23 12.21 -2.61
N GLY A 24 8.90 11.79 -3.65
CA GLY A 24 8.81 10.46 -4.25
C GLY A 24 10.16 9.75 -4.22
N PHE A 25 10.30 8.71 -5.02
CA PHE A 25 11.55 7.98 -5.16
C PHE A 25 12.27 8.31 -6.46
N THR A 26 13.58 8.42 -6.41
CA THR A 26 14.41 8.56 -7.63
C THR A 26 14.40 7.25 -8.42
N SER A 27 14.48 6.11 -7.75
CA SER A 27 14.54 4.79 -8.39
C SER A 27 13.14 4.22 -8.64
N LYS A 28 12.91 3.74 -9.86
CA LYS A 28 11.69 3.00 -10.22
C LYS A 28 11.92 1.51 -9.93
N THR A 29 10.93 0.86 -9.33
CA THR A 29 10.91 -0.59 -9.14
C THR A 29 9.80 -1.21 -9.99
N LYS A 30 9.81 -2.54 -10.12
CA LYS A 30 8.77 -3.27 -10.87
C LYS A 30 7.34 -3.08 -10.33
N TRP A 31 7.22 -2.62 -9.09
CA TRP A 31 5.93 -2.38 -8.42
C TRP A 31 5.38 -0.97 -8.63
N VAL A 32 6.13 -0.10 -9.28
CA VAL A 32 5.65 1.25 -9.61
C VAL A 32 4.73 1.16 -10.83
N PRO A 33 3.49 1.65 -10.73
CA PRO A 33 2.56 1.65 -11.86
C PRO A 33 3.10 2.45 -13.04
N GLU A 34 2.64 2.12 -14.24
CA GLU A 34 2.96 2.90 -15.42
C GLU A 34 2.18 4.22 -15.44
N ILE A 35 2.83 5.26 -15.98
CA ILE A 35 2.23 6.59 -16.08
C ILE A 35 1.26 6.62 -17.26
N ASP A 36 0.02 6.98 -16.99
CA ASP A 36 -0.94 7.40 -18.02
C ASP A 36 -0.82 8.92 -18.20
N HIS A 37 -0.28 9.34 -19.33
CA HIS A 37 -0.08 10.76 -19.64
C HIS A 37 -1.39 11.50 -19.95
N ALA A 38 -2.47 10.79 -20.26
CA ALA A 38 -3.78 11.36 -20.51
C ALA A 38 -4.61 11.54 -19.23
N TYR A 39 -4.12 11.01 -18.09
CA TYR A 39 -4.87 11.07 -16.84
C TYR A 39 -4.96 12.51 -16.30
N VAL A 40 -6.19 12.92 -15.97
CA VAL A 40 -6.48 14.25 -15.40
C VAL A 40 -6.76 14.11 -13.91
N PHE A 41 -5.99 14.83 -13.10
CA PHE A 41 -6.09 14.78 -11.64
C PHE A 41 -7.13 15.77 -11.11
N ASP A 42 -8.05 15.29 -10.26
CA ASP A 42 -8.89 16.13 -9.42
C ASP A 42 -8.07 16.67 -8.25
N LYS A 43 -8.08 17.99 -8.05
CA LYS A 43 -7.23 18.66 -7.05
C LYS A 43 -7.46 18.16 -5.63
N ALA A 44 -8.71 18.15 -5.17
CA ALA A 44 -9.03 17.83 -3.77
C ALA A 44 -8.68 16.38 -3.43
N THR A 45 -9.08 15.44 -4.29
CA THR A 45 -8.80 14.02 -4.11
C THR A 45 -7.31 13.72 -4.20
N THR A 46 -6.61 14.34 -5.16
CA THR A 46 -5.17 14.16 -5.33
C THR A 46 -4.39 14.65 -4.12
N LEU A 47 -4.73 15.81 -3.56
CA LEU A 47 -4.08 16.33 -2.36
C LEU A 47 -4.30 15.40 -1.14
N SER A 48 -5.49 14.81 -1.02
CA SER A 48 -5.79 13.84 0.04
C SER A 48 -4.95 12.58 -0.10
N ILE A 49 -4.81 12.06 -1.31
CA ILE A 49 -3.96 10.89 -1.60
C ILE A 49 -2.50 11.21 -1.32
N LEU A 50 -2.02 12.35 -1.78
CA LEU A 50 -0.64 12.81 -1.53
C LEU A 50 -0.35 12.96 -0.03
N ALA A 51 -1.31 13.46 0.76
CA ALA A 51 -1.17 13.51 2.21
C ALA A 51 -1.04 12.11 2.82
N GLY A 52 -1.78 11.14 2.30
CA GLY A 52 -1.62 9.73 2.68
C GLY A 52 -0.19 9.22 2.45
N PHE A 53 0.38 9.47 1.28
CA PHE A 53 1.75 9.07 0.96
C PHE A 53 2.79 9.80 1.83
N GLN A 54 2.68 11.13 1.96
CA GLN A 54 3.70 11.93 2.66
C GLN A 54 3.71 11.73 4.17
N TYR A 55 2.54 11.57 4.77
CA TYR A 55 2.37 11.51 6.23
C TYR A 55 2.04 10.09 6.71
N ASN A 56 2.19 9.09 5.86
CA ASN A 56 1.85 7.69 6.15
C ASN A 56 0.45 7.54 6.78
N ARG A 57 -0.52 8.30 6.23
CA ARG A 57 -1.90 8.26 6.72
C ARG A 57 -2.72 7.24 5.95
N ARG A 58 -3.66 6.66 6.63
CA ARG A 58 -4.68 5.83 6.01
C ARG A 58 -5.70 6.74 5.33
N VAL A 59 -5.98 6.47 4.07
CA VAL A 59 -6.92 7.24 3.26
C VAL A 59 -8.02 6.33 2.77
N ILE A 60 -9.27 6.74 2.96
CA ILE A 60 -10.43 6.06 2.40
C ILE A 60 -10.99 6.94 1.29
N ILE A 61 -11.08 6.39 0.10
CA ILE A 61 -11.68 7.05 -1.06
C ILE A 61 -13.02 6.40 -1.34
N GLN A 62 -14.08 7.17 -1.18
CA GLN A 62 -15.44 6.75 -1.45
C GLN A 62 -15.94 7.29 -2.80
N GLY A 63 -16.75 6.51 -3.47
CA GLY A 63 -17.38 6.89 -4.74
C GLY A 63 -18.08 5.72 -5.37
N TYR A 64 -18.89 5.98 -6.38
CA TYR A 64 -19.61 4.95 -7.13
C TYR A 64 -18.63 4.01 -7.86
N HIS A 65 -19.10 2.80 -8.15
CA HIS A 65 -18.40 1.85 -9.01
C HIS A 65 -18.06 2.50 -10.36
N GLY A 66 -16.86 2.20 -10.86
CA GLY A 66 -16.42 2.67 -12.17
C GLY A 66 -15.97 4.14 -12.22
N THR A 67 -15.84 4.83 -11.07
CA THR A 67 -15.37 6.24 -11.03
C THR A 67 -13.85 6.38 -11.05
N GLY A 68 -13.11 5.29 -11.19
CA GLY A 68 -11.65 5.34 -11.32
C GLY A 68 -10.89 5.60 -10.02
N LYS A 69 -11.47 5.29 -8.86
CA LYS A 69 -10.83 5.50 -7.54
C LYS A 69 -9.45 4.87 -7.42
N SER A 70 -9.35 3.59 -7.74
CA SER A 70 -8.08 2.84 -7.65
C SER A 70 -7.07 3.31 -8.70
N THR A 71 -7.53 3.64 -9.90
CA THR A 71 -6.70 4.23 -10.95
C THR A 71 -6.10 5.56 -10.50
N HIS A 72 -6.85 6.38 -9.78
CA HIS A 72 -6.37 7.64 -9.23
C HIS A 72 -5.19 7.42 -8.28
N ILE A 73 -5.30 6.48 -7.35
CA ILE A 73 -4.22 6.15 -6.42
C ILE A 73 -3.00 5.64 -7.18
N GLU A 74 -3.20 4.73 -8.13
CA GLU A 74 -2.12 4.17 -8.94
C GLU A 74 -1.41 5.25 -9.76
N GLN A 75 -2.14 6.21 -10.35
CA GLN A 75 -1.53 7.30 -11.10
C GLN A 75 -0.77 8.29 -10.21
N VAL A 76 -1.23 8.54 -9.00
CA VAL A 76 -0.45 9.29 -8.01
C VAL A 76 0.84 8.55 -7.67
N ALA A 77 0.77 7.26 -7.38
CA ALA A 77 1.94 6.44 -7.09
C ALA A 77 2.94 6.42 -8.26
N ALA A 78 2.44 6.30 -9.49
CA ALA A 78 3.27 6.33 -10.69
C ALA A 78 4.10 7.61 -10.81
N ARG A 79 3.47 8.78 -10.58
CA ARG A 79 4.14 10.09 -10.64
C ARG A 79 5.16 10.29 -9.51
N LEU A 80 4.99 9.61 -8.40
CA LEU A 80 5.93 9.62 -7.28
C LEU A 80 7.05 8.57 -7.39
N ASN A 81 7.04 7.72 -8.41
CA ASN A 81 7.84 6.48 -8.46
C ASN A 81 7.64 5.62 -7.20
N TRP A 82 6.46 5.63 -6.62
CA TRP A 82 6.15 4.92 -5.40
C TRP A 82 5.63 3.53 -5.71
N PRO A 83 6.24 2.47 -5.16
CA PRO A 83 5.71 1.13 -5.30
C PRO A 83 4.27 1.06 -4.79
N CYS A 84 3.39 0.46 -5.56
CA CYS A 84 1.97 0.38 -5.25
C CYS A 84 1.45 -1.01 -5.58
N VAL A 85 0.79 -1.63 -4.62
CA VAL A 85 0.18 -2.96 -4.77
C VAL A 85 -1.31 -2.86 -4.45
N ARG A 86 -2.11 -3.32 -5.39
CA ARG A 86 -3.57 -3.34 -5.27
C ARG A 86 -4.04 -4.75 -4.96
N ILE A 87 -4.89 -4.87 -3.94
CA ILE A 87 -5.56 -6.10 -3.53
C ILE A 87 -7.06 -5.89 -3.70
N ASN A 88 -7.69 -6.71 -4.53
CA ASN A 88 -9.13 -6.73 -4.68
C ASN A 88 -9.74 -7.71 -3.67
N LEU A 89 -10.58 -7.18 -2.76
CA LEU A 89 -11.17 -7.95 -1.66
C LEU A 89 -12.45 -8.69 -2.05
N ASP A 90 -13.03 -8.42 -3.21
CA ASP A 90 -14.18 -9.18 -3.73
C ASP A 90 -13.75 -10.48 -4.43
N SER A 91 -12.46 -10.64 -4.72
CA SER A 91 -11.90 -11.84 -5.31
C SER A 91 -11.76 -12.97 -4.30
N HIS A 92 -11.32 -14.15 -4.76
CA HIS A 92 -11.10 -15.32 -3.89
C HIS A 92 -9.81 -15.23 -3.06
N ILE A 93 -9.44 -14.02 -2.62
CA ILE A 93 -8.29 -13.84 -1.75
C ILE A 93 -8.57 -14.48 -0.39
N SER A 94 -7.59 -15.24 0.11
CA SER A 94 -7.67 -15.90 1.40
C SER A 94 -6.80 -15.21 2.44
N ARG A 95 -7.02 -15.53 3.71
CA ARG A 95 -6.15 -15.15 4.80
C ARG A 95 -4.70 -15.61 4.59
N LEU A 96 -4.51 -16.80 4.02
CA LEU A 96 -3.18 -17.35 3.73
C LEU A 96 -2.45 -16.57 2.64
N ASP A 97 -3.17 -16.03 1.65
CA ASP A 97 -2.57 -15.18 0.62
C ASP A 97 -2.07 -13.86 1.21
N LEU A 98 -2.74 -13.34 2.23
CA LEU A 98 -2.34 -12.13 2.92
C LEU A 98 -1.19 -12.33 3.90
N LEU A 99 -1.22 -13.38 4.71
CA LEU A 99 -0.25 -13.62 5.79
C LEU A 99 0.95 -14.44 5.33
N GLY A 100 0.72 -15.41 4.47
CA GLY A 100 1.69 -16.41 4.05
C GLY A 100 1.26 -17.82 4.39
N LYS A 101 1.95 -18.77 3.81
CA LYS A 101 1.64 -20.19 3.93
C LYS A 101 2.90 -21.04 3.78
N ASP A 102 2.86 -22.22 4.35
CA ASP A 102 3.86 -23.23 4.06
C ASP A 102 3.68 -23.76 2.64
N ALA A 103 4.77 -23.84 1.91
CA ALA A 103 4.82 -24.37 0.57
C ALA A 103 5.95 -25.40 0.47
N ILE A 104 5.69 -26.48 -0.27
CA ILE A 104 6.74 -27.43 -0.62
C ILE A 104 7.53 -26.89 -1.79
N VAL A 105 8.80 -26.66 -1.58
CA VAL A 105 9.75 -26.20 -2.60
C VAL A 105 10.83 -27.24 -2.85
N LEU A 106 11.38 -27.25 -4.05
CA LEU A 106 12.51 -28.11 -4.39
C LEU A 106 13.81 -27.35 -4.14
N GLU A 107 14.63 -27.85 -3.23
CA GLU A 107 15.99 -27.38 -3.01
C GLU A 107 16.95 -28.55 -3.09
N ASP A 108 17.96 -28.46 -3.93
CA ASP A 108 18.95 -29.50 -4.17
C ASP A 108 18.32 -30.87 -4.43
N GLU A 109 17.28 -30.91 -5.28
CA GLU A 109 16.49 -32.08 -5.65
C GLU A 109 15.70 -32.72 -4.49
N LYS A 110 15.64 -32.09 -3.34
CA LYS A 110 14.84 -32.52 -2.18
C LYS A 110 13.63 -31.62 -1.98
N GLN A 111 12.53 -32.26 -1.58
CA GLN A 111 11.34 -31.52 -1.17
C GLN A 111 11.53 -31.02 0.26
N VAL A 112 11.49 -29.69 0.43
CA VAL A 112 11.53 -29.04 1.74
C VAL A 112 10.30 -28.17 1.93
N THR A 113 9.78 -28.14 3.14
CA THR A 113 8.70 -27.21 3.48
C THR A 113 9.31 -25.86 3.84
N LYS A 114 8.91 -24.83 3.11
CA LYS A 114 9.29 -23.44 3.40
C LYS A 114 8.06 -22.57 3.58
N PHE A 115 8.14 -21.65 4.54
CA PHE A 115 7.15 -20.60 4.66
C PHE A 115 7.34 -19.57 3.54
N VAL A 116 6.27 -19.35 2.77
CA VAL A 116 6.21 -18.31 1.74
C VAL A 116 5.44 -17.13 2.32
N GLU A 117 6.14 -16.01 2.46
CA GLU A 117 5.59 -14.78 3.02
C GLU A 117 4.44 -14.24 2.16
N GLY A 118 3.35 -13.87 2.82
CA GLY A 118 2.21 -13.21 2.17
C GLY A 118 2.46 -11.73 1.90
N ILE A 119 1.48 -11.10 1.27
CA ILE A 119 1.61 -9.70 0.84
C ILE A 119 1.68 -8.71 2.01
N LEU A 120 1.02 -8.99 3.14
CA LEU A 120 1.00 -8.08 4.28
C LEU A 120 2.34 -8.02 5.02
N PRO A 121 2.96 -9.13 5.43
CA PRO A 121 4.29 -9.09 6.03
C PRO A 121 5.32 -8.42 5.12
N TRP A 122 5.28 -8.74 3.83
CA TRP A 122 6.14 -8.10 2.85
C TRP A 122 5.93 -6.58 2.75
N SER A 123 4.67 -6.13 2.69
CA SER A 123 4.35 -4.71 2.56
C SER A 123 4.74 -3.87 3.78
N ILE A 124 4.67 -4.46 4.98
CA ILE A 124 5.10 -3.79 6.22
C ILE A 124 6.62 -3.56 6.24
N GLN A 125 7.38 -4.44 5.62
CA GLN A 125 8.84 -4.37 5.59
C GLN A 125 9.40 -3.54 4.43
N ASN A 126 8.56 -3.14 3.48
CA ASN A 126 8.95 -2.40 2.28
C ASN A 126 8.19 -1.08 2.16
N PRO A 127 8.80 -0.04 1.55
CA PRO A 127 8.14 1.24 1.31
C PRO A 127 7.15 1.12 0.14
N VAL A 128 5.99 0.55 0.39
CA VAL A 128 4.96 0.28 -0.61
C VAL A 128 3.62 0.86 -0.17
N ALA A 129 2.88 1.44 -1.10
CA ALA A 129 1.49 1.80 -0.89
C ALA A 129 0.63 0.56 -1.13
N LEU A 130 -0.14 0.18 -0.13
CA LEU A 130 -1.06 -0.95 -0.20
C LEU A 130 -2.47 -0.43 -0.38
N VAL A 131 -3.13 -0.81 -1.47
CA VAL A 131 -4.48 -0.39 -1.83
C VAL A 131 -5.44 -1.57 -1.68
N PHE A 132 -6.42 -1.42 -0.82
CA PHE A 132 -7.51 -2.38 -0.69
C PHE A 132 -8.70 -1.88 -1.49
N ASP A 133 -9.00 -2.58 -2.57
CA ASP A 133 -10.13 -2.31 -3.44
C ASP A 133 -11.32 -3.17 -3.09
N GLU A 134 -12.54 -2.68 -3.36
CA GLU A 134 -13.79 -3.36 -2.99
C GLU A 134 -13.83 -3.73 -1.50
N TYR A 135 -13.49 -2.77 -0.65
CA TYR A 135 -13.31 -2.96 0.79
C TYR A 135 -14.57 -3.48 1.50
N ASP A 136 -15.74 -3.07 1.04
CA ASP A 136 -17.06 -3.47 1.53
C ASP A 136 -17.46 -4.91 1.14
N ALA A 137 -16.83 -5.47 0.12
CA ALA A 137 -17.04 -6.84 -0.33
C ALA A 137 -16.12 -7.86 0.33
N GLY A 138 -15.24 -7.43 1.22
CA GLY A 138 -14.26 -8.29 1.87
C GLY A 138 -14.89 -9.33 2.79
N ARG A 139 -14.36 -10.55 2.75
CA ARG A 139 -14.76 -11.63 3.66
C ARG A 139 -14.38 -11.30 5.11
N PRO A 140 -15.20 -11.67 6.11
CA PRO A 140 -14.93 -11.34 7.51
C PRO A 140 -13.54 -11.80 8.02
N ASP A 141 -13.10 -12.99 7.66
CA ASP A 141 -11.80 -13.54 8.06
C ASP A 141 -10.62 -12.73 7.51
N VAL A 142 -10.74 -12.27 6.27
CA VAL A 142 -9.77 -11.39 5.59
C VAL A 142 -9.79 -9.99 6.22
N MET A 143 -10.98 -9.45 6.48
CA MET A 143 -11.16 -8.11 7.07
C MET A 143 -10.58 -8.01 8.47
N PHE A 144 -10.67 -9.07 9.28
CA PHE A 144 -10.04 -9.12 10.61
C PHE A 144 -8.52 -8.94 10.55
N VAL A 145 -7.88 -9.58 9.58
CA VAL A 145 -6.43 -9.45 9.39
C VAL A 145 -6.06 -8.03 8.98
N ILE A 146 -6.81 -7.44 8.07
CA ILE A 146 -6.58 -6.08 7.58
C ILE A 146 -6.80 -5.05 8.70
N GLN A 147 -7.85 -5.20 9.48
CA GLN A 147 -8.16 -4.29 10.60
C GLN A 147 -7.01 -4.20 11.59
N ARG A 148 -6.36 -5.33 11.93
CA ARG A 148 -5.21 -5.34 12.82
C ARG A 148 -4.05 -4.49 12.33
N ILE A 149 -3.84 -4.41 11.04
CA ILE A 149 -2.80 -3.57 10.44
C ILE A 149 -3.21 -2.10 10.45
N LEU A 150 -4.51 -1.84 10.37
CA LEU A 150 -5.04 -0.47 10.36
C LEU A 150 -5.17 0.14 11.76
N GLU A 151 -4.96 -0.61 12.83
CA GLU A 151 -4.92 -0.09 14.20
C GLU A 151 -3.71 0.83 14.41
N VAL A 152 -3.81 1.72 15.39
CA VAL A 152 -2.75 2.69 15.71
C VAL A 152 -1.44 2.00 16.12
N GLU A 153 -1.57 0.90 16.87
CA GLU A 153 -0.47 -0.01 17.19
C GLU A 153 -0.61 -1.28 16.35
N GLY A 154 -0.46 -1.17 15.05
CA GLY A 154 -0.63 -2.29 14.13
C GLY A 154 0.33 -3.43 14.47
N LYS A 155 -0.21 -4.60 14.78
CA LYS A 155 0.55 -5.83 15.05
C LYS A 155 0.10 -6.90 14.08
N LEU A 156 1.05 -7.51 13.41
CA LEU A 156 0.80 -8.68 12.59
C LEU A 156 1.51 -9.86 13.22
N THR A 157 0.74 -10.82 13.74
CA THR A 157 1.28 -12.03 14.32
C THR A 157 1.24 -13.16 13.30
N LEU A 158 2.40 -13.72 13.00
CA LEU A 158 2.57 -14.89 12.15
C LEU A 158 2.69 -16.11 13.09
N LEU A 159 1.58 -16.76 13.37
CA LEU A 159 1.51 -17.86 14.34
C LEU A 159 2.41 -19.03 13.95
N ASP A 160 2.46 -19.35 12.65
CA ASP A 160 3.24 -20.47 12.13
C ASP A 160 4.77 -20.23 12.22
N GLN A 161 5.19 -18.99 12.41
CA GLN A 161 6.60 -18.61 12.56
C GLN A 161 6.96 -18.14 13.96
N ASN A 162 6.04 -18.13 14.92
CA ASN A 162 6.21 -17.50 16.24
C ASN A 162 6.79 -16.08 16.18
N THR A 163 6.45 -15.36 15.10
CA THR A 163 6.97 -14.02 14.82
C THR A 163 5.85 -13.00 14.92
N CYS A 164 6.13 -11.89 15.58
CA CYS A 164 5.24 -10.73 15.63
C CYS A 164 5.90 -9.56 14.93
N LEU A 165 5.30 -9.08 13.85
CA LEU A 165 5.71 -7.87 13.17
C LEU A 165 4.97 -6.68 13.78
N LEU A 166 5.71 -5.69 14.25
CA LEU A 166 5.17 -4.44 14.72
C LEU A 166 5.16 -3.44 13.56
N TYR A 167 3.97 -2.95 13.24
CA TYR A 167 3.79 -1.88 12.29
C TYR A 167 3.48 -0.59 13.03
N THR A 168 4.44 0.31 13.12
CA THR A 168 4.25 1.64 13.70
C THR A 168 3.69 2.58 12.65
N SER A 169 2.40 2.84 12.73
CA SER A 169 1.83 4.00 12.06
C SER A 169 2.15 5.24 12.90
N PRO A 170 2.45 6.40 12.30
CA PRO A 170 2.63 7.62 13.08
C PRO A 170 1.38 7.87 13.91
N SER A 171 1.58 8.04 15.22
CA SER A 171 0.50 8.41 16.13
C SER A 171 -0.06 9.77 15.69
N PRO A 172 -1.37 10.03 15.87
CA PRO A 172 -1.92 11.37 15.72
C PRO A 172 -1.22 12.42 16.59
N ARG A 173 -0.50 11.99 17.64
CA ARG A 173 0.32 12.85 18.50
C ARG A 173 1.65 13.25 17.88
N ASP A 174 2.17 12.47 16.93
CA ASP A 174 3.40 12.78 16.19
C ASP A 174 3.16 13.77 15.05
N GLN A 175 1.94 14.28 14.94
CA GLN A 175 1.48 15.24 13.95
C GLN A 175 1.44 16.67 14.48
N VAL A 176 2.22 16.98 15.53
CA VAL A 176 2.35 18.36 15.98
C VAL A 176 3.11 19.12 14.91
N VAL A 177 2.35 19.92 14.24
CA VAL A 177 2.81 20.96 13.31
C VAL A 177 3.67 21.96 14.07
#